data_b1d17ec4363a233e1d84e05e3b252827
#
_entry.id   b1d17ec4363a233e1d84e05e3b252827
#
_cell.length_a   1.000
_cell.length_b   1.000
_cell.length_c   1.000
_cell.angle_alpha   90.00
_cell.angle_beta   90.00
_cell.angle_gamma   90.00
#
_symmetry.space_group_name_H-M   'P 1'
#
loop_
_entity.id
_entity.type
_entity.pdbx_description
1 polymer ?
#
loop_
_entity_poly.entity_id
_entity_poly.type
_entity_poly.pdbx_seq_one_letter_code
_entity_poly.pdbx_strand_id
1 'polypeptide(L)'
;MKVESLIEALNADFYTGVPDSLLKPLCNYLMHTYGIDRNHHIIAANEGNCVGVAAGYHMATGKYPVVYMQNSGEGNIVNPVASLLNEKVYAIPMIFIIGWRGEPGKHDEPQH
;
A
#
# COMPACT_ATOMS: atom_id res chain seq x y z
N MET A 1 13.46 10.18 6.53
CA MET A 1 12.15 10.69 6.98
C MET A 1 11.64 9.83 8.13
N LYS A 2 11.05 10.44 9.13
CA LYS A 2 10.41 9.70 10.23
C LYS A 2 9.04 9.19 9.79
N VAL A 3 8.69 7.97 10.19
CA VAL A 3 7.39 7.35 9.86
C VAL A 3 6.23 8.21 10.37
N GLU A 4 6.33 8.74 11.58
CA GLU A 4 5.29 9.58 12.16
C GLU A 4 5.00 10.83 11.32
N SER A 5 6.04 11.43 10.74
CA SER A 5 5.88 12.59 9.85
C SER A 5 5.19 12.23 8.55
N LEU A 6 5.49 11.05 8.00
CA LEU A 6 4.81 10.53 6.81
C LEU A 6 3.32 10.27 7.09
N ILE A 7 3.00 9.58 8.17
CA ILE A 7 1.64 9.26 8.57
C ILE A 7 0.82 10.54 8.78
N GLU A 8 1.39 11.52 9.48
CA GLU A 8 0.73 12.81 9.70
C GLU A 8 0.46 13.54 8.38
N ALA A 9 1.45 13.57 7.46
CA ALA A 9 1.30 14.22 6.16
C ALA A 9 0.23 13.53 5.28
N LEU A 10 0.16 12.20 5.30
CA LEU A 10 -0.84 11.44 4.55
C LEU A 10 -2.25 11.67 5.08
N ASN A 11 -2.40 11.83 6.38
CA ASN A 11 -3.69 12.01 7.04
C ASN A 11 -4.75 10.99 6.59
N ALA A 12 -4.34 9.74 6.43
CA ALA A 12 -5.19 8.66 5.96
C ALA A 12 -5.68 7.81 7.13
N ASP A 13 -6.90 7.29 7.00
CA ASP A 13 -7.53 6.46 8.04
C ASP A 13 -7.42 4.96 7.75
N PHE A 14 -6.97 4.58 6.56
CA PHE A 14 -6.96 3.18 6.15
C PHE A 14 -5.69 2.82 5.36
N TYR A 15 -5.09 1.71 5.77
CA TYR A 15 -3.88 1.16 5.18
C TYR A 15 -4.09 -0.32 4.87
N THR A 16 -3.65 -0.77 3.71
CA THR A 16 -3.59 -2.20 3.39
C THR A 16 -2.32 -2.48 2.60
N GLY A 17 -1.73 -3.65 2.79
CA GLY A 17 -0.49 -3.95 2.10
C GLY A 17 0.01 -5.36 2.34
N VAL A 18 1.13 -5.64 1.69
CA VAL A 18 1.96 -6.82 1.92
C VAL A 18 3.25 -6.33 2.59
N PRO A 19 3.54 -6.79 3.82
CA PRO A 19 4.71 -6.33 4.55
C PRO A 19 6.02 -6.56 3.81
N ASP A 20 6.90 -5.59 3.89
CA ASP A 20 8.24 -5.64 3.32
C ASP A 20 9.28 -5.14 4.33
N SER A 21 10.49 -5.71 4.30
CA SER A 21 11.56 -5.38 5.24
C SER A 21 12.07 -3.94 5.10
N LEU A 22 12.02 -3.36 3.89
CA LEU A 22 12.37 -1.94 3.69
C LEU A 22 11.32 -1.00 4.26
N LEU A 23 10.07 -1.46 4.35
CA LEU A 23 8.97 -0.72 4.95
C LEU A 23 8.74 -1.09 6.42
N LYS A 24 9.71 -1.76 7.05
CA LYS A 24 9.60 -2.21 8.45
C LYS A 24 9.17 -1.11 9.41
N PRO A 25 9.72 0.13 9.36
CA PRO A 25 9.25 1.19 10.25
C PRO A 25 7.76 1.50 10.07
N LEU A 26 7.28 1.54 8.82
CA LEU A 26 5.85 1.74 8.53
C LEU A 26 5.01 0.57 9.03
N CYS A 27 5.40 -0.66 8.70
CA CYS A 27 4.68 -1.86 9.12
C CYS A 27 4.60 -1.96 10.65
N ASN A 28 5.71 -1.69 11.35
CA ASN A 28 5.72 -1.70 12.81
C ASN A 28 4.82 -0.62 13.40
N TYR A 29 4.82 0.59 12.83
CA TYR A 29 3.94 1.66 13.25
C TYR A 29 2.47 1.27 13.13
N LEU A 30 2.08 0.72 11.98
CA LEU A 30 0.69 0.31 11.72
C LEU A 30 0.26 -0.83 12.64
N MET A 31 1.11 -1.84 12.84
CA MET A 31 0.82 -2.95 13.74
C MET A 31 0.74 -2.51 15.20
N HIS A 32 1.60 -1.58 15.61
CA HIS A 32 1.56 -1.04 16.98
C HIS A 32 0.32 -0.16 17.22
N THR A 33 -0.06 0.64 16.23
CA THR A 33 -1.15 1.61 16.36
C THR A 33 -2.52 0.95 16.19
N TYR A 34 -2.69 0.11 15.18
CA TYR A 34 -3.99 -0.46 14.79
C TYR A 34 -4.08 -1.97 15.01
N GLY A 35 -2.94 -2.68 15.04
CA GLY A 35 -2.94 -4.13 15.00
C GLY A 35 -3.56 -4.64 13.69
N ILE A 36 -4.41 -5.66 13.79
CA ILE A 36 -5.25 -6.13 12.68
C ILE A 36 -6.66 -5.63 12.94
N ASP A 37 -6.94 -4.44 12.47
CA ASP A 37 -8.23 -3.79 12.62
C ASP A 37 -8.83 -3.56 11.23
N ARG A 38 -9.92 -4.25 10.90
CA ARG A 38 -10.59 -4.16 9.59
C ARG A 38 -10.93 -2.74 9.17
N ASN A 39 -11.10 -1.83 10.12
CA ASN A 39 -11.46 -0.45 9.82
C ASN A 39 -10.27 0.43 9.50
N HIS A 40 -9.04 -0.01 9.84
CA HIS A 40 -7.83 0.83 9.74
C HIS A 40 -6.65 0.15 9.06
N HIS A 41 -6.46 -1.16 9.25
CA HIS A 41 -5.29 -1.85 8.71
C HIS A 41 -5.59 -3.31 8.38
N ILE A 42 -5.40 -3.66 7.10
CA ILE A 42 -5.55 -5.02 6.61
C ILE A 42 -4.26 -5.47 5.91
N ILE A 43 -3.71 -6.60 6.36
CA ILE A 43 -2.67 -7.31 5.63
C ILE A 43 -3.36 -8.26 4.67
N ALA A 44 -3.13 -8.08 3.38
CA ALA A 44 -3.78 -8.88 2.33
C ALA A 44 -2.91 -10.08 1.91
N ALA A 45 -3.51 -11.00 1.18
CA ALA A 45 -2.84 -12.20 0.70
C ALA A 45 -1.79 -11.92 -0.40
N ASN A 46 -2.04 -10.90 -1.22
CA ASN A 46 -1.12 -10.40 -2.23
C ASN A 46 -1.44 -8.94 -2.60
N GLU A 47 -0.59 -8.35 -3.41
CA GLU A 47 -0.68 -6.92 -3.75
C GLU A 47 -1.94 -6.60 -4.57
N GLY A 48 -2.36 -7.48 -5.47
CA GLY A 48 -3.61 -7.31 -6.22
C GLY A 48 -4.82 -7.26 -5.31
N ASN A 49 -4.85 -8.09 -4.28
CA ASN A 49 -5.91 -8.07 -3.27
C ASN A 49 -5.91 -6.75 -2.48
N CYS A 50 -4.72 -6.17 -2.21
CA CYS A 50 -4.63 -4.87 -1.57
C CYS A 50 -5.36 -3.78 -2.36
N VAL A 51 -5.15 -3.75 -3.68
CA VAL A 51 -5.82 -2.77 -4.54
C VAL A 51 -7.33 -2.97 -4.52
N GLY A 52 -7.81 -4.20 -4.56
CA GLY A 52 -9.24 -4.51 -4.46
C GLY A 52 -9.86 -4.07 -3.12
N VAL A 53 -9.19 -4.36 -2.02
CA VAL A 53 -9.61 -3.95 -0.66
C VAL A 53 -9.63 -2.41 -0.55
N ALA A 54 -8.58 -1.75 -1.02
CA ALA A 54 -8.47 -0.30 -1.01
C ALA A 54 -9.57 0.36 -1.86
N ALA A 55 -9.84 -0.19 -3.04
CA ALA A 55 -10.92 0.29 -3.89
C ALA A 55 -12.28 0.20 -3.19
N GLY A 56 -12.56 -0.92 -2.54
CA GLY A 56 -13.78 -1.10 -1.74
C GLY A 56 -13.90 -0.09 -0.60
N TYR A 57 -12.81 0.17 0.10
CA TYR A 57 -12.77 1.20 1.15
C TYR A 57 -13.13 2.58 0.60
N HIS A 58 -12.53 2.98 -0.52
CA HIS A 58 -12.83 4.27 -1.14
C HIS A 58 -14.31 4.36 -1.57
N MET A 59 -14.82 3.31 -2.19
CA MET A 59 -16.23 3.27 -2.63
C MET A 59 -17.20 3.38 -1.45
N ALA A 60 -16.86 2.77 -0.32
CA ALA A 60 -17.71 2.80 0.88
C ALA A 60 -17.65 4.12 1.65
N THR A 61 -16.51 4.81 1.64
CA THR A 61 -16.26 5.96 2.53
C THR A 61 -16.01 7.28 1.81
N GLY A 62 -15.63 7.25 0.54
CA GLY A 62 -15.14 8.41 -0.20
C GLY A 62 -13.75 8.90 0.21
N LYS A 63 -13.10 8.22 1.17
CA LYS A 63 -11.77 8.57 1.66
C LYS A 63 -10.68 7.90 0.83
N TYR A 64 -9.46 8.42 0.89
CA TYR A 64 -8.31 7.91 0.16
C TYR A 64 -7.56 6.84 0.97
N PRO A 65 -7.53 5.59 0.49
CA PRO A 65 -6.75 4.53 1.13
C PRO A 65 -5.27 4.63 0.78
N VAL A 66 -4.44 4.02 1.62
CA VAL A 66 -3.01 3.83 1.37
C VAL A 66 -2.74 2.35 1.16
N VAL A 67 -2.02 2.03 0.09
CA VAL A 67 -1.54 0.68 -0.23
C VAL A 67 -0.02 0.67 -0.15
N TYR A 68 0.55 -0.26 0.61
CA TYR A 68 2.00 -0.39 0.71
C TYR A 68 2.47 -1.77 0.26
N MET A 69 3.63 -1.81 -0.40
CA MET A 69 4.22 -3.03 -0.94
C MET A 69 5.69 -2.82 -1.28
N GLN A 70 6.41 -3.91 -1.59
CA GLN A 70 7.70 -3.77 -2.24
C GLN A 70 7.54 -3.65 -3.76
N ASN A 71 8.54 -3.10 -4.45
CA ASN A 71 8.49 -2.88 -5.89
C ASN A 71 8.30 -4.16 -6.71
N SER A 72 8.81 -5.31 -6.27
CA SER A 72 8.57 -6.57 -6.98
C SER A 72 7.10 -6.99 -6.97
N GLY A 73 6.30 -6.46 -6.04
CA GLY A 73 4.85 -6.67 -5.99
C GLY A 73 4.07 -5.86 -7.02
N GLU A 74 4.70 -4.87 -7.67
CA GLU A 74 4.01 -4.04 -8.67
C GLU A 74 3.48 -4.86 -9.85
N GLY A 75 4.14 -5.96 -10.20
CA GLY A 75 3.64 -6.87 -11.23
C GLY A 75 2.25 -7.43 -10.93
N ASN A 76 1.92 -7.61 -9.65
CA ASN A 76 0.63 -8.14 -9.20
C ASN A 76 -0.50 -7.11 -9.23
N ILE A 77 -0.18 -5.82 -9.40
CA ILE A 77 -1.20 -4.75 -9.40
C ILE A 77 -1.49 -4.19 -10.80
N VAL A 78 -0.79 -4.64 -11.83
CA VAL A 78 -0.98 -4.13 -13.19
C VAL A 78 -2.43 -4.21 -13.62
N ASN A 79 -3.05 -5.38 -13.49
CA ASN A 79 -4.46 -5.55 -13.86
C ASN A 79 -5.41 -4.73 -12.99
N PRO A 80 -5.42 -4.85 -11.65
CA PRO A 80 -6.36 -4.07 -10.85
C PRO A 80 -6.16 -2.55 -10.98
N VAL A 81 -4.94 -2.06 -11.19
CA VAL A 81 -4.71 -0.64 -11.45
C VAL A 81 -5.35 -0.24 -12.79
N ALA A 82 -5.11 -1.00 -13.85
CA ALA A 82 -5.70 -0.71 -15.15
C ALA A 82 -7.23 -0.81 -15.14
N SER A 83 -7.79 -1.73 -14.35
CA SER A 83 -9.22 -2.03 -14.33
C SER A 83 -10.02 -1.17 -13.36
N LEU A 84 -9.43 -0.74 -12.23
CA LEU A 84 -10.15 -0.03 -11.16
C LEU A 84 -9.73 1.44 -11.06
N LEU A 85 -8.44 1.75 -11.25
CA LEU A 85 -7.92 3.08 -10.99
C LEU A 85 -7.88 3.95 -12.25
N ASN A 86 -7.90 3.35 -13.42
CA ASN A 86 -7.87 4.08 -14.69
C ASN A 86 -9.03 5.08 -14.74
N GLU A 87 -8.73 6.33 -15.08
CA GLU A 87 -9.71 7.42 -15.17
C GLU A 87 -10.89 7.12 -16.11
N LYS A 88 -10.64 6.28 -17.13
CA LYS A 88 -11.66 5.89 -18.12
C LYS A 88 -12.50 4.68 -17.69
N VAL A 89 -12.23 4.10 -16.52
CA VAL A 89 -12.99 2.96 -15.99
C VAL A 89 -13.73 3.40 -14.74
N TYR A 90 -13.14 3.24 -13.55
CA TYR A 90 -13.79 3.64 -12.29
C TYR A 90 -13.13 4.85 -11.63
N ALA A 91 -11.94 5.22 -12.07
CA ALA A 91 -11.19 6.39 -11.57
C ALA A 91 -11.05 6.40 -10.03
N ILE A 92 -10.85 5.23 -9.42
CA ILE A 92 -10.72 5.11 -7.98
C ILE A 92 -9.34 5.59 -7.55
N PRO A 93 -9.23 6.62 -6.70
CA PRO A 93 -7.94 7.12 -6.23
C PRO A 93 -7.42 6.30 -5.07
N MET A 94 -6.09 6.14 -5.01
CA MET A 94 -5.39 5.61 -3.83
C MET A 94 -3.93 6.06 -3.82
N ILE A 95 -3.32 6.01 -2.65
CA ILE A 95 -1.92 6.39 -2.45
C ILE A 95 -1.10 5.11 -2.33
N PHE A 96 -0.02 5.01 -3.09
CA PHE A 96 0.92 3.88 -3.02
C PHE A 96 2.19 4.29 -2.29
N ILE A 97 2.62 3.45 -1.35
CA ILE A 97 3.93 3.51 -0.71
C ILE A 97 4.70 2.26 -1.13
N ILE A 98 5.73 2.45 -1.94
CA ILE A 98 6.47 1.35 -2.53
C ILE A 98 7.89 1.35 -1.98
N GLY A 99 8.28 0.25 -1.32
CA GLY A 99 9.65 0.05 -0.89
C GLY A 99 10.53 -0.32 -2.07
N TRP A 100 11.48 0.53 -2.42
CA TRP A 100 12.36 0.31 -3.56
C TRP A 100 13.54 -0.56 -3.19
N ARG A 101 13.40 -1.84 -3.46
CA ARG A 101 14.48 -2.81 -3.36
C ARG A 101 15.26 -2.86 -4.67
N GLY A 102 16.54 -3.23 -4.59
CA GLY A 102 17.40 -3.26 -5.76
C GLY A 102 17.75 -1.88 -6.33
N GLU A 103 17.70 -0.84 -5.52
CA GLU A 103 18.12 0.51 -5.92
C GLU A 103 19.57 0.48 -6.45
N PRO A 104 19.86 1.15 -7.59
CA PRO A 104 21.19 1.17 -8.14
C PRO A 104 22.26 1.55 -7.12
N GLY A 105 23.33 0.76 -7.05
CA GLY A 105 24.40 0.94 -6.07
C GLY A 105 24.20 0.29 -4.72
N LYS A 106 23.06 -0.34 -4.50
CA LYS A 106 22.77 -1.16 -3.32
C LYS A 106 22.69 -2.63 -3.69
N HIS A 107 23.17 -3.48 -2.77
CA HIS A 107 23.10 -4.92 -2.96
C HIS A 107 21.72 -5.44 -2.53
N ASP A 108 21.08 -6.21 -3.39
CA ASP A 108 19.82 -6.90 -3.09
C ASP A 108 19.68 -8.15 -3.96
N GLU A 109 18.60 -8.90 -3.76
CA GLU A 109 18.33 -10.12 -4.52
C GLU A 109 18.01 -9.81 -6.00
N PRO A 110 18.34 -10.71 -6.94
CA PRO A 110 18.21 -10.44 -8.38
C PRO A 110 16.80 -10.09 -8.87
N GLN A 111 15.76 -10.52 -8.16
CA GLN A 111 14.38 -10.24 -8.54
C GLN A 111 13.94 -8.80 -8.24
N HIS A 112 14.75 -8.07 -7.57
CA HIS A 112 14.52 -6.66 -7.25
C HIS A 112 15.28 -5.74 -8.18
#